data_37ef2e89dbde0b31e9c75e1c0ac1ae51
#
_entry.id   37ef2e89dbde0b31e9c75e1c0ac1ae51
#
_cell.length_a   1.000
_cell.length_b   1.000
_cell.length_c   1.000
_cell.angle_alpha   90.00
_cell.angle_beta   90.00
_cell.angle_gamma   90.00
#
_symmetry.space_group_name_H-M   'P 1'
#
loop_
_entity.id
_entity.type
_entity.pdbx_description
1 polymer ?
#
loop_
_entity_poly.entity_id
_entity_poly.type
_entity_poly.pdbx_seq_one_letter_code
_entity_poly.pdbx_strand_id
1 'polypeptide(L)'
;MPANLPPQYFEVEKLYREARSVSEKLRYLEEMLAIMPKHKGTDKLKADLRKRISQLKDLGKSGKGPGRRAPVYLVEREGVGQVALIGPPNTGKSSLLAALTKAQPQVADYPYTTRIPLAGMMRFENVQVQLLDTPALGQDYLEPWFPDLLRRADAWALVLAPPADPLAQCQDLKAILAAYSLAPQEEGHPALPSNLTTKPALALLNKADLLSDPEELELYLESLKPHYPTLPVSATRGQGLQDLRAALFRILNLVRVYTRAPGKAANFNSPFVVPARTTVQELAGRIHLDIAQKFKFARVWGRNTFEGQRVQRDYLLQEGDIVELHL
;
A
#
# COMPACT_ATOMS: atom_id res chain seq x y z
N MET A 1 -13.73 12.64 60.33
CA MET A 1 -14.19 13.97 59.92
C MET A 1 -14.21 14.00 58.43
N PRO A 2 -15.32 14.43 57.77
CA PRO A 2 -15.31 14.56 56.33
C PRO A 2 -14.26 15.60 55.90
N ALA A 3 -13.51 15.29 54.86
CA ALA A 3 -12.51 16.22 54.32
C ALA A 3 -13.26 17.46 53.76
N ASN A 4 -12.88 18.64 54.28
CA ASN A 4 -13.43 19.90 53.80
C ASN A 4 -12.78 20.22 52.44
N LEU A 5 -13.43 19.75 51.34
CA LEU A 5 -12.96 19.95 49.99
C LEU A 5 -13.49 21.25 49.41
N PRO A 6 -12.70 22.01 48.63
CA PRO A 6 -13.15 23.24 47.98
C PRO A 6 -14.30 22.97 47.00
N PRO A 7 -15.27 23.90 46.79
CA PRO A 7 -16.34 23.75 45.81
C PRO A 7 -15.83 23.38 44.39
N GLN A 8 -14.71 23.95 43.97
CA GLN A 8 -14.05 23.68 42.69
C GLN A 8 -13.69 22.21 42.52
N TYR A 9 -13.40 21.46 43.59
CA TYR A 9 -13.13 20.03 43.51
C TYR A 9 -14.32 19.26 43.00
N PHE A 10 -15.52 19.58 43.43
CA PHE A 10 -16.75 18.90 43.01
C PHE A 10 -17.15 19.23 41.56
N GLU A 11 -16.80 20.43 41.08
CA GLU A 11 -16.99 20.81 39.69
C GLU A 11 -16.10 19.98 38.78
N VAL A 12 -14.82 19.85 39.12
CA VAL A 12 -13.86 19.03 38.35
C VAL A 12 -14.19 17.54 38.46
N GLU A 13 -14.71 17.08 39.63
CA GLU A 13 -15.18 15.68 39.77
C GLU A 13 -16.36 15.39 38.85
N LYS A 14 -17.28 16.33 38.65
CA LYS A 14 -18.38 16.19 37.69
C LYS A 14 -17.86 16.06 36.26
N LEU A 15 -16.94 16.91 35.86
CA LEU A 15 -16.27 16.84 34.54
C LEU A 15 -15.51 15.53 34.35
N TYR A 16 -14.86 15.01 35.39
CA TYR A 16 -14.24 13.69 35.36
C TYR A 16 -15.22 12.56 35.10
N ARG A 17 -16.42 12.62 35.71
CA ARG A 17 -17.47 11.60 35.49
C ARG A 17 -18.06 11.66 34.09
N GLU A 18 -18.13 12.83 33.48
CA GLU A 18 -18.64 13.04 32.12
C GLU A 18 -17.59 12.78 31.04
N ALA A 19 -16.31 12.74 31.38
CA ALA A 19 -15.20 12.54 30.47
C ALA A 19 -15.24 11.16 29.81
N ARG A 20 -15.17 11.14 28.46
CA ARG A 20 -15.21 9.91 27.66
C ARG A 20 -13.83 9.40 27.24
N SER A 21 -12.81 10.26 27.22
CA SER A 21 -11.45 9.90 26.84
C SER A 21 -10.53 9.70 28.06
N VAL A 22 -9.53 8.78 27.92
CA VAL A 22 -8.53 8.53 28.97
C VAL A 22 -7.68 9.78 29.23
N SER A 23 -7.38 10.57 28.21
CA SER A 23 -6.64 11.82 28.31
C SER A 23 -7.38 12.89 29.10
N GLU A 24 -8.69 13.05 28.90
CA GLU A 24 -9.52 13.97 29.67
C GLU A 24 -9.63 13.51 31.12
N LYS A 25 -9.85 12.22 31.36
CA LYS A 25 -9.87 11.65 32.71
C LYS A 25 -8.58 11.89 33.47
N LEU A 26 -7.42 11.71 32.82
CA LEU A 26 -6.12 12.00 33.43
C LEU A 26 -5.98 13.47 33.77
N ARG A 27 -6.35 14.38 32.87
CA ARG A 27 -6.28 15.82 33.10
C ARG A 27 -7.12 16.24 34.32
N TYR A 28 -8.37 15.78 34.38
CA TYR A 28 -9.26 16.12 35.51
C TYR A 28 -8.82 15.50 36.82
N LEU A 29 -8.24 14.30 36.84
CA LEU A 29 -7.65 13.71 38.04
C LEU A 29 -6.42 14.48 38.54
N GLU A 30 -5.55 14.96 37.65
CA GLU A 30 -4.41 15.80 37.98
C GLU A 30 -4.86 17.17 38.51
N GLU A 31 -5.91 17.75 37.95
CA GLU A 31 -6.53 18.99 38.40
C GLU A 31 -7.19 18.83 39.77
N MET A 32 -7.94 17.75 40.03
CA MET A 32 -8.49 17.40 41.35
C MET A 32 -7.38 17.27 42.39
N LEU A 33 -6.23 16.67 42.02
CA LEU A 33 -5.10 16.50 42.90
C LEU A 33 -4.42 17.85 43.23
N ALA A 34 -4.39 18.79 42.28
CA ALA A 34 -3.81 20.14 42.46
C ALA A 34 -4.66 21.05 43.37
N ILE A 35 -6.00 20.96 43.23
CA ILE A 35 -6.94 21.77 44.04
C ILE A 35 -7.03 21.28 45.49
N MET A 36 -6.61 20.03 45.77
CA MET A 36 -6.82 19.42 47.08
C MET A 36 -5.92 20.01 48.15
N PRO A 37 -6.45 20.46 49.30
CA PRO A 37 -5.66 21.05 50.40
C PRO A 37 -4.71 20.02 51.04
N LYS A 38 -3.57 20.52 51.53
CA LYS A 38 -2.51 19.70 52.15
C LYS A 38 -2.76 19.56 53.66
N HIS A 39 -3.59 18.60 54.09
CA HIS A 39 -3.73 18.27 55.53
C HIS A 39 -4.03 16.78 55.72
N LYS A 40 -3.79 16.24 56.93
CA LYS A 40 -3.92 14.79 57.26
C LYS A 40 -5.27 14.17 56.87
N GLY A 41 -6.35 14.95 56.86
CA GLY A 41 -7.68 14.43 56.47
C GLY A 41 -7.84 14.13 54.97
N THR A 42 -6.95 14.66 54.11
CA THR A 42 -6.99 14.43 52.64
C THR A 42 -5.96 13.43 52.13
N ASP A 43 -5.08 12.91 53.00
CA ASP A 43 -3.97 12.03 52.58
C ASP A 43 -4.45 10.73 51.94
N LYS A 44 -5.51 10.12 52.50
CA LYS A 44 -6.12 8.89 51.91
C LYS A 44 -6.70 9.18 50.51
N LEU A 45 -7.38 10.31 50.34
CA LEU A 45 -7.98 10.67 49.07
C LEU A 45 -6.92 11.02 48.01
N LYS A 46 -5.83 11.69 48.42
CA LYS A 46 -4.66 11.92 47.56
C LYS A 46 -3.98 10.64 47.13
N ALA A 47 -3.84 9.67 48.04
CA ALA A 47 -3.30 8.37 47.70
C ALA A 47 -4.16 7.63 46.69
N ASP A 48 -5.51 7.69 46.84
CA ASP A 48 -6.46 7.08 45.93
C ASP A 48 -6.43 7.75 44.56
N LEU A 49 -6.39 9.07 44.47
CA LEU A 49 -6.26 9.79 43.21
C LEU A 49 -4.93 9.47 42.50
N ARG A 50 -3.81 9.43 43.24
CA ARG A 50 -2.51 9.03 42.67
C ARG A 50 -2.53 7.59 42.14
N LYS A 51 -3.16 6.67 42.86
CA LYS A 51 -3.34 5.28 42.43
C LYS A 51 -4.16 5.22 41.13
N ARG A 52 -5.27 5.97 41.03
CA ARG A 52 -6.09 6.04 39.81
C ARG A 52 -5.32 6.67 38.64
N ILE A 53 -4.55 7.72 38.87
CA ILE A 53 -3.68 8.33 37.86
C ILE A 53 -2.64 7.32 37.39
N SER A 54 -1.98 6.58 38.32
CA SER A 54 -1.03 5.51 37.94
C SER A 54 -1.70 4.40 37.14
N GLN A 55 -2.87 3.92 37.57
CA GLN A 55 -3.64 2.90 36.85
C GLN A 55 -4.05 3.36 35.45
N LEU A 56 -4.50 4.60 35.29
CA LEU A 56 -4.85 5.15 33.98
C LEU A 56 -3.60 5.41 33.11
N LYS A 57 -2.47 5.80 33.73
CA LYS A 57 -1.18 5.90 33.04
C LYS A 57 -0.63 4.52 32.64
N ASP A 58 -0.86 3.49 33.43
CA ASP A 58 -0.45 2.11 33.14
C ASP A 58 -1.40 1.43 32.15
N LEU A 59 -2.71 1.71 32.20
CA LEU A 59 -3.66 1.37 31.15
C LEU A 59 -3.34 2.09 29.82
N GLY A 60 -2.85 3.31 29.88
CA GLY A 60 -2.28 4.03 28.73
C GLY A 60 -0.94 3.47 28.27
N LYS A 61 -0.20 2.72 29.14
CA LYS A 61 1.08 2.08 28.82
C LYS A 61 0.93 0.60 28.45
N SER A 62 -0.07 -0.11 28.94
CA SER A 62 -0.36 -1.50 28.56
C SER A 62 -1.08 -1.64 27.21
N GLY A 63 -1.61 -0.52 26.69
CA GLY A 63 -1.85 -0.42 25.27
C GLY A 63 -0.64 0.24 24.65
N LYS A 64 0.29 -0.57 24.04
CA LYS A 64 1.36 -0.12 23.13
C LYS A 64 1.59 1.38 23.25
N GLY A 65 2.77 1.85 23.73
CA GLY A 65 3.08 3.26 24.02
C GLY A 65 2.44 4.24 23.03
N PRO A 66 2.23 5.52 23.31
CA PRO A 66 1.22 6.37 22.69
C PRO A 66 1.08 5.97 21.25
N GLY A 67 0.02 5.23 20.93
CA GLY A 67 -0.12 4.61 19.63
C GLY A 67 0.11 5.76 18.68
N ARG A 68 1.28 5.82 18.03
CA ARG A 68 1.46 6.65 16.87
C ARG A 68 0.20 6.36 16.07
N ARG A 69 -0.77 7.27 16.10
CA ARG A 69 -1.90 7.23 15.17
C ARG A 69 -1.23 6.89 13.88
N ALA A 70 -1.58 5.71 13.30
CA ALA A 70 -0.92 5.29 12.08
C ALA A 70 -0.89 6.53 11.21
N PRO A 71 0.30 6.98 10.79
CA PRO A 71 0.41 8.29 10.15
C PRO A 71 -0.64 8.32 9.04
N VAL A 72 -1.35 9.41 8.85
CA VAL A 72 -2.48 9.53 7.90
C VAL A 72 -2.15 9.02 6.50
N TYR A 73 -0.86 8.93 6.19
CA TYR A 73 -0.30 8.38 4.96
C TYR A 73 -0.05 6.86 4.99
N LEU A 74 -0.26 6.18 6.13
CA LEU A 74 -0.07 4.75 6.21
C LEU A 74 -1.30 4.05 5.61
N VAL A 75 -1.21 3.75 4.34
CA VAL A 75 -2.20 2.93 3.66
C VAL A 75 -1.94 1.47 4.02
N GLU A 76 -2.92 0.79 4.62
CA GLU A 76 -2.85 -0.65 4.85
C GLU A 76 -2.79 -1.38 3.51
N ARG A 77 -1.98 -2.44 3.45
CA ARG A 77 -1.82 -3.23 2.23
C ARG A 77 -3.01 -4.16 2.07
N GLU A 78 -3.65 -4.05 0.92
CA GLU A 78 -4.77 -4.90 0.52
C GLU A 78 -4.51 -5.54 -0.84
N GLY A 79 -5.25 -6.61 -1.13
CA GLY A 79 -5.10 -7.33 -2.40
C GLY A 79 -3.78 -8.09 -2.53
N VAL A 80 -3.39 -8.35 -3.78
CA VAL A 80 -2.23 -9.19 -4.10
C VAL A 80 -0.92 -8.42 -4.24
N GLY A 81 -1.01 -7.09 -4.42
CA GLY A 81 0.15 -6.20 -4.54
C GLY A 81 -0.30 -4.74 -4.61
N GLN A 82 0.65 -3.83 -4.39
CA GLN A 82 0.41 -2.40 -4.30
C GLN A 82 1.25 -1.65 -5.34
N VAL A 83 0.60 -0.85 -6.18
CA VAL A 83 1.25 -0.03 -7.21
C VAL A 83 0.99 1.46 -6.92
N ALA A 84 2.05 2.25 -6.83
CA ALA A 84 1.95 3.71 -6.68
C ALA A 84 1.90 4.39 -8.04
N LEU A 85 0.90 5.26 -8.24
CA LEU A 85 0.80 6.16 -9.40
C LEU A 85 1.60 7.41 -9.08
N ILE A 86 2.74 7.60 -9.74
CA ILE A 86 3.64 8.73 -9.51
C ILE A 86 3.80 9.56 -10.79
N GLY A 87 3.96 10.85 -10.65
CA GLY A 87 4.09 11.75 -11.82
C GLY A 87 3.91 13.21 -11.48
N PRO A 88 4.20 14.10 -12.41
CA PRO A 88 4.01 15.54 -12.28
C PRO A 88 2.56 15.94 -11.98
N PRO A 89 2.31 17.19 -11.62
CA PRO A 89 0.95 17.72 -11.53
C PRO A 89 0.19 17.57 -12.85
N ASN A 90 -1.12 17.40 -12.76
CA ASN A 90 -2.05 17.38 -13.92
C ASN A 90 -1.81 16.27 -14.96
N THR A 91 -1.02 15.24 -14.65
CA THR A 91 -0.86 14.08 -15.55
C THR A 91 -2.04 13.09 -15.48
N GLY A 92 -3.00 13.29 -14.57
CA GLY A 92 -4.21 12.50 -14.49
C GLY A 92 -4.11 11.24 -13.63
N LYS A 93 -3.23 11.21 -12.61
CA LYS A 93 -3.12 10.09 -11.65
C LYS A 93 -4.45 9.75 -10.98
N SER A 94 -5.11 10.75 -10.41
CA SER A 94 -6.42 10.59 -9.75
C SER A 94 -7.51 10.14 -10.72
N SER A 95 -7.47 10.64 -11.97
CA SER A 95 -8.39 10.21 -13.03
C SER A 95 -8.18 8.74 -13.40
N LEU A 96 -6.93 8.27 -13.48
CA LEU A 96 -6.60 6.86 -13.70
C LEU A 96 -7.08 5.99 -12.54
N LEU A 97 -6.86 6.43 -11.28
CA LEU A 97 -7.39 5.71 -10.13
C LEU A 97 -8.91 5.56 -10.21
N ALA A 98 -9.64 6.65 -10.51
CA ALA A 98 -11.10 6.62 -10.67
C ALA A 98 -11.56 5.69 -11.80
N ALA A 99 -10.87 5.71 -12.94
CA ALA A 99 -11.22 4.89 -14.10
C ALA A 99 -10.92 3.39 -13.90
N LEU A 100 -9.93 3.05 -13.09
CA LEU A 100 -9.52 1.67 -12.84
C LEU A 100 -10.18 1.03 -11.63
N THR A 101 -10.69 1.83 -10.71
CA THR A 101 -11.22 1.37 -9.41
C THR A 101 -12.62 1.93 -9.16
N LYS A 102 -13.21 1.57 -8.00
CA LYS A 102 -14.44 2.21 -7.51
C LYS A 102 -14.16 3.38 -6.57
N ALA A 103 -12.89 3.77 -6.39
CA ALA A 103 -12.53 4.92 -5.59
C ALA A 103 -13.08 6.21 -6.22
N GLN A 104 -13.50 7.15 -5.37
CA GLN A 104 -13.96 8.46 -5.81
C GLN A 104 -12.95 9.52 -5.33
N PRO A 105 -11.83 9.70 -6.03
CA PRO A 105 -10.90 10.77 -5.73
C PRO A 105 -11.55 12.13 -6.00
N GLN A 106 -11.20 13.12 -5.19
CA GLN A 106 -11.54 14.51 -5.51
C GLN A 106 -10.65 14.96 -6.67
N VAL A 107 -11.15 14.81 -7.90
CA VAL A 107 -10.49 15.32 -9.09
C VAL A 107 -10.78 16.82 -9.18
N ALA A 108 -9.76 17.65 -9.09
CA ALA A 108 -9.87 19.09 -9.29
C ALA A 108 -8.80 19.54 -10.29
N ASP A 109 -9.11 20.55 -11.06
CA ASP A 109 -8.21 21.10 -12.10
C ASP A 109 -7.05 21.94 -11.53
N TYR A 110 -6.92 22.00 -10.20
CA TYR A 110 -5.85 22.75 -9.54
C TYR A 110 -4.68 21.84 -9.18
N PRO A 111 -3.42 22.29 -9.36
CA PRO A 111 -2.24 21.53 -8.95
C PRO A 111 -2.22 21.32 -7.43
N TYR A 112 -1.66 20.17 -6.99
CA TYR A 112 -1.47 19.80 -5.57
C TYR A 112 -2.73 19.57 -4.73
N THR A 113 -3.83 19.11 -5.35
CA THR A 113 -5.07 18.78 -4.61
C THR A 113 -4.95 17.54 -3.75
N THR A 114 -4.15 16.56 -4.15
CA THR A 114 -3.92 15.32 -3.40
C THR A 114 -2.77 15.51 -2.41
N ARG A 115 -3.09 15.80 -1.15
CA ARG A 115 -2.09 15.89 -0.05
C ARG A 115 -1.96 14.60 0.75
N ILE A 116 -2.90 13.69 0.63
CA ILE A 116 -2.96 12.40 1.32
C ILE A 116 -3.11 11.31 0.26
N PRO A 117 -2.36 10.19 0.35
CA PRO A 117 -2.50 9.12 -0.62
C PRO A 117 -3.90 8.52 -0.55
N LEU A 118 -4.53 8.31 -1.69
CA LEU A 118 -5.81 7.64 -1.80
C LEU A 118 -5.60 6.25 -2.41
N ALA A 119 -6.12 5.23 -1.74
CA ALA A 119 -6.07 3.86 -2.24
C ALA A 119 -7.35 3.48 -2.98
N GLY A 120 -7.21 2.72 -4.05
CA GLY A 120 -8.32 2.11 -4.77
C GLY A 120 -7.99 0.67 -5.16
N MET A 121 -9.00 -0.21 -5.13
CA MET A 121 -8.84 -1.62 -5.48
C MET A 121 -9.20 -1.84 -6.95
N MET A 122 -8.19 -2.07 -7.78
CA MET A 122 -8.34 -2.44 -9.19
C MET A 122 -8.59 -3.94 -9.30
N ARG A 123 -9.70 -4.32 -9.92
CA ARG A 123 -9.97 -5.73 -10.23
C ARG A 123 -9.26 -6.14 -11.52
N PHE A 124 -8.52 -7.24 -11.44
CA PHE A 124 -7.96 -7.92 -12.61
C PHE A 124 -8.31 -9.40 -12.53
N GLU A 125 -9.20 -9.83 -13.42
CA GLU A 125 -9.79 -11.18 -13.42
C GLU A 125 -10.31 -11.60 -12.02
N ASN A 126 -9.68 -12.56 -11.37
CA ASN A 126 -10.06 -13.11 -10.08
C ASN A 126 -9.20 -12.60 -8.90
N VAL A 127 -8.41 -11.54 -9.11
CA VAL A 127 -7.58 -10.91 -8.08
C VAL A 127 -7.81 -9.40 -8.02
N GLN A 128 -7.30 -8.77 -6.97
CA GLN A 128 -7.35 -7.32 -6.80
C GLN A 128 -5.95 -6.77 -6.54
N VAL A 129 -5.59 -5.69 -7.25
CA VAL A 129 -4.36 -4.92 -7.08
C VAL A 129 -4.73 -3.59 -6.44
N GLN A 130 -4.02 -3.20 -5.40
CA GLN A 130 -4.20 -1.91 -4.76
C GLN A 130 -3.40 -0.84 -5.52
N LEU A 131 -4.10 0.20 -5.97
CA LEU A 131 -3.49 1.36 -6.60
C LEU A 131 -3.45 2.51 -5.59
N LEU A 132 -2.34 3.21 -5.52
CA LEU A 132 -2.17 4.39 -4.69
C LEU A 132 -2.09 5.63 -5.57
N ASP A 133 -3.07 6.52 -5.47
CA ASP A 133 -2.93 7.88 -5.98
C ASP A 133 -2.05 8.68 -5.02
N THR A 134 -0.97 9.24 -5.55
CA THR A 134 0.02 9.94 -4.75
C THR A 134 0.02 11.43 -5.05
N PRO A 135 0.47 12.27 -4.10
CA PRO A 135 0.75 13.67 -4.37
C PRO A 135 1.63 13.84 -5.62
N ALA A 136 1.42 14.92 -6.33
CA ALA A 136 2.21 15.22 -7.50
C ALA A 136 3.67 15.46 -7.12
N LEU A 137 4.58 14.86 -7.89
CA LEU A 137 6.01 15.11 -7.78
C LEU A 137 6.35 16.41 -8.53
N GLY A 138 6.88 17.39 -7.80
CA GLY A 138 7.35 18.66 -8.30
C GLY A 138 8.64 19.07 -7.58
N GLN A 139 9.29 20.12 -8.08
CA GLN A 139 10.61 20.54 -7.57
C GLN A 139 10.56 21.19 -6.17
N ASP A 140 9.40 21.69 -5.73
CA ASP A 140 9.36 22.65 -4.62
C ASP A 140 9.24 22.03 -3.23
N TYR A 141 8.62 20.87 -3.07
CA TYR A 141 8.47 20.20 -1.76
C TYR A 141 7.87 18.80 -1.87
N LEU A 142 8.50 17.83 -1.21
CA LEU A 142 7.91 16.51 -0.97
C LEU A 142 7.60 16.35 0.51
N GLU A 143 6.41 15.85 0.79
CA GLU A 143 6.01 15.49 2.14
C GLU A 143 7.01 14.46 2.73
N PRO A 144 7.49 14.61 3.97
CA PRO A 144 8.54 13.74 4.54
C PRO A 144 8.19 12.24 4.55
N TRP A 145 6.89 11.90 4.53
CA TRP A 145 6.40 10.53 4.52
C TRP A 145 6.36 9.91 3.12
N PHE A 146 6.44 10.71 2.06
CA PHE A 146 6.24 10.26 0.69
C PHE A 146 7.28 9.22 0.23
N PRO A 147 8.59 9.39 0.49
CA PRO A 147 9.58 8.38 0.14
C PRO A 147 9.32 7.02 0.81
N ASP A 148 8.81 7.01 2.04
CA ASP A 148 8.48 5.78 2.75
C ASP A 148 7.26 5.05 2.14
N LEU A 149 6.28 5.80 1.66
CA LEU A 149 5.16 5.24 0.90
C LEU A 149 5.68 4.53 -0.36
N LEU A 150 6.54 5.19 -1.13
CA LEU A 150 7.12 4.62 -2.36
C LEU A 150 7.99 3.39 -2.09
N ARG A 151 8.77 3.38 -1.00
CA ARG A 151 9.55 2.19 -0.59
C ARG A 151 8.65 1.00 -0.27
N ARG A 152 7.47 1.23 0.27
CA ARG A 152 6.52 0.19 0.63
C ARG A 152 5.74 -0.36 -0.55
N ALA A 153 5.48 0.44 -1.58
CA ALA A 153 4.83 -0.03 -2.79
C ALA A 153 5.66 -1.14 -3.47
N ASP A 154 5.00 -2.07 -4.14
CA ASP A 154 5.67 -3.19 -4.83
C ASP A 154 6.18 -2.78 -6.21
N ALA A 155 5.48 -1.85 -6.87
CA ALA A 155 5.84 -1.31 -8.18
C ALA A 155 5.35 0.14 -8.32
N TRP A 156 5.84 0.84 -9.36
CA TRP A 156 5.44 2.20 -9.68
C TRP A 156 4.90 2.30 -11.10
N ALA A 157 3.85 3.11 -11.28
CA ALA A 157 3.39 3.56 -12.57
C ALA A 157 3.76 5.03 -12.75
N LEU A 158 4.65 5.31 -13.68
CA LEU A 158 5.10 6.66 -14.03
C LEU A 158 4.05 7.29 -14.96
N VAL A 159 3.23 8.18 -14.43
CA VAL A 159 2.14 8.80 -15.17
C VAL A 159 2.62 10.11 -15.79
N LEU A 160 2.81 10.08 -17.09
CA LEU A 160 3.31 11.17 -17.94
C LEU A 160 2.18 11.64 -18.86
N ALA A 161 2.16 12.89 -19.28
CA ALA A 161 1.11 13.39 -20.15
C ALA A 161 1.53 14.60 -20.99
N PRO A 162 1.04 14.71 -22.27
CA PRO A 162 1.18 15.93 -23.04
C PRO A 162 0.44 17.12 -22.36
N PRO A 163 0.74 18.41 -22.70
CA PRO A 163 1.60 18.82 -23.82
C PRO A 163 3.09 18.89 -23.48
N ALA A 164 3.51 18.66 -22.24
CA ALA A 164 4.92 18.63 -21.91
C ALA A 164 5.57 17.34 -22.43
N ASP A 165 6.85 17.42 -22.83
CA ASP A 165 7.61 16.28 -23.33
C ASP A 165 7.65 15.14 -22.28
N PRO A 166 7.12 13.96 -22.59
CA PRO A 166 7.08 12.85 -21.65
C PRO A 166 8.46 12.34 -21.23
N LEU A 167 9.46 12.43 -22.11
CA LEU A 167 10.83 12.03 -21.76
C LEU A 167 11.44 12.99 -20.74
N ALA A 168 11.27 14.29 -20.93
CA ALA A 168 11.72 15.29 -19.97
C ALA A 168 11.00 15.12 -18.62
N GLN A 169 9.68 14.90 -18.61
CA GLN A 169 8.94 14.58 -17.38
C GLN A 169 9.51 13.35 -16.66
N CYS A 170 9.86 12.29 -17.41
CA CYS A 170 10.45 11.08 -16.86
C CYS A 170 11.83 11.34 -16.24
N GLN A 171 12.67 12.15 -16.89
CA GLN A 171 13.99 12.52 -16.38
C GLN A 171 13.89 13.36 -15.10
N ASP A 172 12.98 14.32 -15.04
CA ASP A 172 12.70 15.13 -13.85
C ASP A 172 12.24 14.24 -12.68
N LEU A 173 11.33 13.32 -12.94
CA LEU A 173 10.88 12.34 -11.93
C LEU A 173 12.05 11.51 -11.39
N LYS A 174 12.93 11.02 -12.27
CA LYS A 174 14.13 10.26 -11.87
C LYS A 174 15.04 11.09 -10.98
N ALA A 175 15.27 12.35 -11.35
CA ALA A 175 16.11 13.28 -10.57
C ALA A 175 15.52 13.52 -9.15
N ILE A 176 14.21 13.76 -9.06
CA ILE A 176 13.52 13.96 -7.80
C ILE A 176 13.59 12.68 -6.93
N LEU A 177 13.34 11.51 -7.50
CA LEU A 177 13.39 10.25 -6.77
C LEU A 177 14.80 9.92 -6.27
N ALA A 178 15.82 10.21 -7.09
CA ALA A 178 17.23 9.96 -6.74
C ALA A 178 17.67 10.76 -5.50
N ALA A 179 17.14 11.96 -5.29
CA ALA A 179 17.40 12.76 -4.09
C ALA A 179 16.96 12.05 -2.79
N TYR A 180 16.03 11.08 -2.89
CA TYR A 180 15.53 10.27 -1.77
C TYR A 180 16.04 8.84 -1.78
N SER A 181 17.10 8.56 -2.55
CA SER A 181 17.65 7.21 -2.75
C SER A 181 16.62 6.21 -3.28
N LEU A 182 15.78 6.67 -4.22
CA LEU A 182 14.78 5.90 -4.92
C LEU A 182 15.05 5.94 -6.41
N ALA A 183 14.84 4.82 -7.13
CA ALA A 183 14.94 4.79 -8.57
C ALA A 183 13.94 3.79 -9.18
N PRO A 184 13.26 4.14 -10.28
CA PRO A 184 12.53 3.16 -11.07
C PRO A 184 13.51 2.21 -11.74
N GLN A 185 13.19 0.92 -11.73
CA GLN A 185 14.01 -0.11 -12.40
C GLN A 185 13.80 0.00 -13.91
N GLU A 186 14.87 0.23 -14.63
CA GLU A 186 14.88 0.25 -16.09
C GLU A 186 15.09 -1.16 -16.66
N GLU A 187 14.46 -1.46 -17.80
CA GLU A 187 14.65 -2.74 -18.49
C GLU A 187 16.08 -2.85 -19.06
N GLY A 188 16.67 -4.02 -18.92
CA GLY A 188 17.99 -4.31 -19.49
C GLY A 188 19.18 -3.62 -18.84
N HIS A 189 18.98 -2.83 -17.79
CA HIS A 189 20.07 -2.16 -17.09
C HIS A 189 20.58 -3.00 -15.91
N PRO A 190 21.91 -2.97 -15.63
CA PRO A 190 22.48 -3.67 -14.47
C PRO A 190 21.87 -3.13 -13.16
N ALA A 191 21.93 -3.97 -12.13
CA ALA A 191 21.47 -3.58 -10.81
C ALA A 191 22.11 -2.26 -10.37
N LEU A 192 21.28 -1.30 -9.99
CA LEU A 192 21.72 -0.01 -9.48
C LEU A 192 22.48 -0.19 -8.14
N PRO A 193 23.29 0.81 -7.72
CA PRO A 193 24.03 0.75 -6.47
C PRO A 193 23.15 0.33 -5.28
N SER A 194 23.69 -0.45 -4.36
CA SER A 194 22.96 -1.04 -3.22
C SER A 194 22.36 -0.02 -2.23
N ASN A 195 22.77 1.24 -2.33
CA ASN A 195 22.20 2.33 -1.53
C ASN A 195 20.89 2.91 -2.10
N LEU A 196 20.48 2.47 -3.30
CA LEU A 196 19.21 2.88 -3.94
C LEU A 196 18.13 1.81 -3.74
N THR A 197 16.95 2.22 -3.33
CA THR A 197 15.76 1.36 -3.38
C THR A 197 15.18 1.43 -4.79
N THR A 198 15.23 0.31 -5.50
CA THR A 198 14.67 0.19 -6.84
C THR A 198 13.32 -0.49 -6.81
N LYS A 199 12.42 -0.08 -7.70
CA LYS A 199 11.11 -0.71 -7.89
C LYS A 199 10.83 -0.93 -9.36
N PRO A 200 10.21 -2.06 -9.73
CA PRO A 200 9.69 -2.25 -11.08
C PRO A 200 8.83 -1.05 -11.49
N ALA A 201 9.02 -0.55 -12.70
CA ALA A 201 8.34 0.64 -13.17
C ALA A 201 7.69 0.43 -14.55
N LEU A 202 6.51 1.02 -14.75
CA LEU A 202 5.74 1.05 -15.98
C LEU A 202 5.51 2.50 -16.37
N ALA A 203 5.87 2.93 -17.58
CA ALA A 203 5.57 4.27 -18.06
C ALA A 203 4.17 4.32 -18.68
N LEU A 204 3.35 5.29 -18.28
CA LEU A 204 2.02 5.52 -18.80
C LEU A 204 1.98 6.88 -19.49
N LEU A 205 1.80 6.88 -20.79
CA LEU A 205 1.49 8.11 -21.54
C LEU A 205 -0.02 8.33 -21.47
N ASN A 206 -0.46 9.01 -20.40
CA ASN A 206 -1.87 9.35 -20.20
C ASN A 206 -2.28 10.56 -21.02
N LYS A 207 -3.59 10.74 -21.21
CA LYS A 207 -4.16 11.78 -22.09
C LYS A 207 -3.72 11.60 -23.56
N ALA A 208 -3.46 10.36 -23.98
CA ALA A 208 -3.09 10.06 -25.37
C ALA A 208 -4.15 10.54 -26.39
N ASP A 209 -5.39 10.72 -25.95
CA ASP A 209 -6.49 11.30 -26.73
C ASP A 209 -6.31 12.78 -27.09
N LEU A 210 -5.39 13.48 -26.47
CA LEU A 210 -5.04 14.87 -26.82
C LEU A 210 -4.01 14.96 -27.96
N LEU A 211 -3.32 13.86 -28.27
CA LEU A 211 -2.39 13.78 -29.38
C LEU A 211 -3.19 13.47 -30.66
N SER A 212 -3.33 14.46 -31.51
CA SER A 212 -4.07 14.30 -32.78
C SER A 212 -3.23 13.65 -33.87
N ASP A 213 -1.90 13.74 -33.75
CA ASP A 213 -0.95 13.18 -34.69
C ASP A 213 -0.45 11.81 -34.21
N PRO A 214 -0.70 10.72 -34.97
CA PRO A 214 -0.19 9.41 -34.64
C PRO A 214 1.35 9.32 -34.62
N GLU A 215 2.03 10.13 -35.42
CA GLU A 215 3.50 10.16 -35.48
C GLU A 215 4.08 10.73 -34.17
N GLU A 216 3.44 11.77 -33.63
CA GLU A 216 3.83 12.34 -32.32
C GLU A 216 3.66 11.32 -31.19
N LEU A 217 2.56 10.59 -31.19
CA LEU A 217 2.32 9.53 -30.20
C LEU A 217 3.41 8.44 -30.28
N GLU A 218 3.74 7.96 -31.49
CA GLU A 218 4.74 6.91 -31.66
C GLU A 218 6.14 7.42 -31.24
N LEU A 219 6.49 8.66 -31.57
CA LEU A 219 7.75 9.29 -31.16
C LEU A 219 7.89 9.28 -29.63
N TYR A 220 6.85 9.67 -28.90
CA TYR A 220 6.87 9.63 -27.42
C TYR A 220 6.99 8.21 -26.88
N LEU A 221 6.29 7.25 -27.47
CA LEU A 221 6.39 5.86 -27.06
C LEU A 221 7.79 5.29 -27.32
N GLU A 222 8.38 5.57 -28.48
CA GLU A 222 9.74 5.13 -28.83
C GLU A 222 10.80 5.74 -27.91
N SER A 223 10.63 6.96 -27.45
CA SER A 223 11.55 7.60 -26.50
C SER A 223 11.55 6.95 -25.11
N LEU A 224 10.41 6.38 -24.68
CA LEU A 224 10.24 5.78 -23.36
C LEU A 224 10.48 4.26 -23.33
N LYS A 225 10.12 3.55 -24.41
CA LYS A 225 10.26 2.07 -24.55
C LYS A 225 11.64 1.52 -24.20
N PRO A 226 12.77 2.18 -24.51
CA PRO A 226 14.10 1.68 -24.15
C PRO A 226 14.35 1.63 -22.64
N HIS A 227 13.58 2.37 -21.87
CA HIS A 227 13.75 2.49 -20.43
C HIS A 227 12.71 1.70 -19.63
N TYR A 228 11.45 1.70 -20.09
CA TYR A 228 10.33 1.10 -19.37
C TYR A 228 9.33 0.45 -20.33
N PRO A 229 8.63 -0.61 -19.89
CA PRO A 229 7.38 -1.00 -20.55
C PRO A 229 6.48 0.23 -20.61
N THR A 230 5.99 0.58 -21.79
CA THR A 230 5.26 1.83 -22.04
C THR A 230 3.90 1.57 -22.64
N LEU A 231 2.86 2.23 -22.13
CA LEU A 231 1.49 2.13 -22.62
C LEU A 231 0.86 3.51 -22.82
N PRO A 232 0.26 3.79 -24.00
CA PRO A 232 -0.60 4.94 -24.19
C PRO A 232 -1.98 4.65 -23.58
N VAL A 233 -2.51 5.59 -22.81
CA VAL A 233 -3.82 5.46 -22.16
C VAL A 233 -4.57 6.79 -22.17
N SER A 234 -5.89 6.71 -22.08
CA SER A 234 -6.74 7.86 -21.77
C SER A 234 -7.71 7.49 -20.66
N ALA A 235 -7.52 8.07 -19.49
CA ALA A 235 -8.42 7.86 -18.34
C ALA A 235 -9.84 8.34 -18.65
N THR A 236 -9.98 9.43 -19.40
CA THR A 236 -11.28 10.06 -19.72
C THR A 236 -12.03 9.35 -20.83
N ARG A 237 -11.30 8.84 -21.83
CA ARG A 237 -11.90 8.08 -22.98
C ARG A 237 -11.98 6.59 -22.73
N GLY A 238 -11.35 6.08 -21.67
CA GLY A 238 -11.28 4.65 -21.38
C GLY A 238 -10.34 3.86 -22.30
N GLN A 239 -9.53 4.54 -23.11
CA GLN A 239 -8.61 3.89 -24.07
C GLN A 239 -7.42 3.26 -23.34
N GLY A 240 -7.02 2.05 -23.75
CA GLY A 240 -5.86 1.34 -23.20
C GLY A 240 -6.03 0.82 -21.77
N LEU A 241 -7.18 1.03 -21.10
CA LEU A 241 -7.37 0.64 -19.70
C LEU A 241 -7.37 -0.85 -19.46
N GLN A 242 -7.81 -1.64 -20.46
CA GLN A 242 -7.78 -3.11 -20.37
C GLN A 242 -6.33 -3.62 -20.35
N ASP A 243 -5.51 -3.13 -21.28
CA ASP A 243 -4.09 -3.49 -21.37
C ASP A 243 -3.32 -2.98 -20.15
N LEU A 244 -3.70 -1.80 -19.63
CA LEU A 244 -3.14 -1.25 -18.41
C LEU A 244 -3.40 -2.15 -17.20
N ARG A 245 -4.59 -2.73 -17.03
CA ARG A 245 -4.88 -3.68 -15.95
C ARG A 245 -3.94 -4.88 -15.99
N ALA A 246 -3.74 -5.45 -17.18
CA ALA A 246 -2.85 -6.58 -17.39
C ALA A 246 -1.38 -6.20 -17.14
N ALA A 247 -0.95 -5.02 -17.59
CA ALA A 247 0.42 -4.54 -17.39
C ALA A 247 0.72 -4.24 -15.91
N LEU A 248 -0.22 -3.64 -15.17
CA LEU A 248 -0.10 -3.39 -13.73
C LEU A 248 -0.02 -4.68 -12.91
N PHE A 249 -0.71 -5.74 -13.33
CA PHE A 249 -0.54 -7.04 -12.68
C PHE A 249 0.82 -7.67 -13.05
N ARG A 250 1.22 -7.60 -14.33
CA ARG A 250 2.48 -8.17 -14.81
C ARG A 250 3.70 -7.56 -14.13
N ILE A 251 3.70 -6.24 -13.92
CA ILE A 251 4.85 -5.54 -13.31
C ILE A 251 5.08 -5.96 -11.85
N LEU A 252 4.07 -6.47 -11.16
CA LEU A 252 4.22 -7.02 -9.81
C LEU A 252 5.00 -8.34 -9.78
N ASN A 253 5.28 -8.92 -10.95
CA ASN A 253 6.01 -10.19 -11.09
C ASN A 253 5.41 -11.30 -10.21
N LEU A 254 4.08 -11.40 -10.22
CA LEU A 254 3.29 -12.40 -9.51
C LEU A 254 2.71 -13.42 -10.48
N VAL A 255 2.50 -14.62 -9.97
CA VAL A 255 1.79 -15.70 -10.68
C VAL A 255 0.62 -16.21 -9.85
N ARG A 256 -0.48 -16.53 -10.54
CA ARG A 256 -1.66 -17.15 -9.94
C ARG A 256 -1.57 -18.66 -10.09
N VAL A 257 -1.68 -19.35 -9.00
CA VAL A 257 -1.63 -20.81 -8.95
C VAL A 257 -2.92 -21.31 -8.31
N TYR A 258 -3.53 -22.29 -8.93
CA TYR A 258 -4.73 -22.92 -8.43
C TYR A 258 -4.39 -24.23 -7.74
N THR A 259 -5.13 -24.57 -6.71
CA THR A 259 -4.93 -25.84 -6.04
C THR A 259 -6.14 -26.75 -6.21
N ARG A 260 -5.90 -28.05 -6.24
CA ARG A 260 -6.95 -29.05 -6.17
C ARG A 260 -6.57 -30.14 -5.17
N ALA A 261 -7.54 -30.66 -4.46
CA ALA A 261 -7.37 -31.87 -3.69
C ALA A 261 -7.41 -33.10 -4.61
N PRO A 262 -6.71 -34.19 -4.28
CA PRO A 262 -6.73 -35.41 -5.07
C PRO A 262 -8.16 -35.87 -5.38
N GLY A 263 -8.45 -36.11 -6.67
CA GLY A 263 -9.77 -36.54 -7.15
C GLY A 263 -10.86 -35.46 -7.17
N LYS A 264 -10.55 -34.19 -6.86
CA LYS A 264 -11.51 -33.07 -6.93
C LYS A 264 -11.19 -32.11 -8.08
N ALA A 265 -12.17 -31.33 -8.50
CA ALA A 265 -11.97 -30.24 -9.46
C ALA A 265 -11.12 -29.11 -8.84
N ALA A 266 -10.39 -28.39 -9.70
CA ALA A 266 -9.64 -27.21 -9.27
C ALA A 266 -10.59 -26.07 -8.89
N ASN A 267 -10.20 -25.28 -7.87
CA ASN A 267 -10.92 -24.07 -7.49
C ASN A 267 -10.32 -22.86 -8.21
N PHE A 268 -10.98 -22.40 -9.27
CA PHE A 268 -10.56 -21.23 -10.04
C PHE A 268 -10.98 -19.89 -9.45
N ASN A 269 -11.84 -19.89 -8.44
CA ASN A 269 -12.35 -18.64 -7.86
C ASN A 269 -11.39 -18.00 -6.85
N SER A 270 -10.46 -18.78 -6.29
CA SER A 270 -9.55 -18.33 -5.24
C SER A 270 -8.12 -18.82 -5.53
N PRO A 271 -7.39 -18.16 -6.43
CA PRO A 271 -6.00 -18.51 -6.70
C PRO A 271 -5.10 -18.17 -5.52
N PHE A 272 -4.05 -18.96 -5.32
CA PHE A 272 -2.90 -18.54 -4.57
C PHE A 272 -2.07 -17.60 -5.45
N VAL A 273 -1.83 -16.38 -4.98
CA VAL A 273 -0.98 -15.43 -5.69
C VAL A 273 0.39 -15.42 -5.00
N VAL A 274 1.40 -15.76 -5.76
CA VAL A 274 2.76 -15.91 -5.27
C VAL A 274 3.75 -15.18 -6.17
N PRO A 275 4.92 -14.77 -5.68
CA PRO A 275 5.99 -14.23 -6.53
C PRO A 275 6.32 -15.20 -7.66
N ALA A 276 6.66 -14.68 -8.83
CA ALA A 276 7.22 -15.49 -9.89
C ALA A 276 8.47 -16.23 -9.40
N ARG A 277 8.72 -17.43 -9.91
CA ARG A 277 9.77 -18.36 -9.46
C ARG A 277 9.54 -18.96 -8.06
N THR A 278 8.37 -18.83 -7.46
CA THR A 278 8.00 -19.59 -6.26
C THR A 278 7.98 -21.08 -6.59
N THR A 279 8.58 -21.90 -5.72
CA THR A 279 8.60 -23.36 -5.85
C THR A 279 7.32 -24.01 -5.30
N VAL A 280 7.07 -25.27 -5.71
CA VAL A 280 5.98 -26.07 -5.13
C VAL A 280 6.15 -26.24 -3.61
N GLN A 281 7.40 -26.37 -3.12
CA GLN A 281 7.71 -26.44 -1.69
C GLN A 281 7.26 -25.18 -0.94
N GLU A 282 7.55 -24.00 -1.48
CA GLU A 282 7.16 -22.71 -0.88
C GLU A 282 5.65 -22.51 -0.93
N LEU A 283 4.99 -22.91 -2.03
CA LEU A 283 3.52 -22.90 -2.10
C LEU A 283 2.91 -23.81 -1.03
N ALA A 284 3.41 -25.03 -0.87
CA ALA A 284 2.95 -25.96 0.16
C ALA A 284 3.06 -25.35 1.56
N GLY A 285 4.16 -24.61 1.84
CA GLY A 285 4.36 -23.89 3.09
C GLY A 285 3.36 -22.76 3.33
N ARG A 286 2.92 -22.08 2.27
CA ARG A 286 1.88 -21.05 2.35
C ARG A 286 0.48 -21.61 2.57
N ILE A 287 0.23 -22.85 2.13
CA ILE A 287 -1.04 -23.54 2.37
C ILE A 287 -1.09 -24.02 3.82
N HIS A 288 -0.11 -24.80 4.26
CA HIS A 288 0.02 -25.28 5.63
C HIS A 288 1.42 -25.87 5.87
N LEU A 289 2.01 -25.59 7.05
CA LEU A 289 3.33 -26.10 7.41
C LEU A 289 3.40 -27.62 7.40
N ASP A 290 2.37 -28.32 7.89
CA ASP A 290 2.33 -29.80 7.89
C ASP A 290 2.32 -30.38 6.49
N ILE A 291 1.67 -29.71 5.53
CA ILE A 291 1.66 -30.13 4.12
C ILE A 291 3.07 -30.00 3.56
N ALA A 292 3.74 -28.86 3.80
CA ALA A 292 5.10 -28.62 3.35
C ALA A 292 6.10 -29.67 3.85
N GLN A 293 5.89 -30.19 5.06
CA GLN A 293 6.77 -31.22 5.65
C GLN A 293 6.47 -32.63 5.12
N LYS A 294 5.21 -32.95 4.89
CA LYS A 294 4.76 -34.32 4.63
C LYS A 294 4.57 -34.66 3.16
N PHE A 295 4.37 -33.66 2.26
CA PHE A 295 4.12 -33.98 0.86
C PHE A 295 5.35 -34.64 0.18
N LYS A 296 5.08 -35.63 -0.63
CA LYS A 296 6.10 -36.45 -1.31
C LYS A 296 6.40 -35.92 -2.70
N PHE A 297 5.36 -35.58 -3.45
CA PHE A 297 5.44 -35.04 -4.80
C PHE A 297 4.18 -34.22 -5.11
N ALA A 298 4.25 -33.43 -6.16
CA ALA A 298 3.07 -32.74 -6.69
C ALA A 298 2.78 -33.18 -8.13
N ARG A 299 1.52 -33.03 -8.53
CA ARG A 299 1.15 -33.07 -9.94
C ARG A 299 0.75 -31.67 -10.36
N VAL A 300 1.19 -31.28 -11.57
CA VAL A 300 0.94 -29.96 -12.12
C VAL A 300 0.27 -30.08 -13.47
N TRP A 301 -0.72 -29.23 -13.70
CA TRP A 301 -1.37 -28.99 -14.98
C TRP A 301 -1.14 -27.53 -15.31
N GLY A 302 -0.44 -27.24 -16.39
CA GLY A 302 -0.06 -25.90 -16.82
C GLY A 302 0.33 -25.85 -18.29
N ARG A 303 0.64 -24.66 -18.79
CA ARG A 303 0.97 -24.46 -20.21
C ARG A 303 2.25 -25.20 -20.65
N ASN A 304 3.21 -25.35 -19.76
CA ASN A 304 4.53 -25.92 -20.03
C ASN A 304 4.73 -27.30 -19.39
N THR A 305 3.65 -27.95 -18.97
CA THR A 305 3.67 -29.29 -18.38
C THR A 305 2.77 -30.24 -19.18
N PHE A 306 3.11 -31.52 -19.18
CA PHE A 306 2.16 -32.55 -19.62
C PHE A 306 1.00 -32.62 -18.62
N GLU A 307 -0.15 -33.09 -19.08
CA GLU A 307 -1.34 -33.19 -18.24
C GLU A 307 -1.09 -34.07 -16.99
N GLY A 308 -1.16 -33.47 -15.82
CA GLY A 308 -0.90 -34.14 -14.54
C GLY A 308 0.54 -34.58 -14.34
N GLN A 309 1.49 -33.84 -14.92
CA GLN A 309 2.92 -34.13 -14.78
C GLN A 309 3.33 -34.16 -13.31
N ARG A 310 3.98 -35.24 -12.93
CA ARG A 310 4.61 -35.35 -11.61
C ARG A 310 5.87 -34.47 -11.56
N VAL A 311 5.92 -33.56 -10.59
CA VAL A 311 7.03 -32.61 -10.40
C VAL A 311 7.65 -32.77 -9.02
N GLN A 312 8.89 -32.32 -8.90
CA GLN A 312 9.65 -32.29 -7.66
C GLN A 312 9.29 -31.03 -6.83
N ARG A 313 9.83 -30.97 -5.61
CA ARG A 313 9.60 -29.86 -4.68
C ARG A 313 10.12 -28.51 -5.17
N ASP A 314 11.16 -28.51 -5.96
CA ASP A 314 11.87 -27.36 -6.52
C ASP A 314 11.28 -26.86 -7.86
N TYR A 315 10.22 -27.51 -8.36
CA TYR A 315 9.54 -27.06 -9.58
C TYR A 315 9.05 -25.62 -9.41
N LEU A 316 9.43 -24.76 -10.37
CA LEU A 316 9.07 -23.34 -10.41
C LEU A 316 7.67 -23.16 -11.00
N LEU A 317 6.77 -22.66 -10.18
CA LEU A 317 5.37 -22.42 -10.54
C LEU A 317 5.24 -21.33 -11.59
N GLN A 318 4.28 -21.51 -12.49
CA GLN A 318 3.98 -20.60 -13.57
C GLN A 318 2.53 -20.08 -13.47
N GLU A 319 2.26 -19.01 -14.23
CA GLU A 319 0.94 -18.40 -14.29
C GLU A 319 -0.11 -19.40 -14.80
N GLY A 320 -1.13 -19.63 -14.00
CA GLY A 320 -2.24 -20.51 -14.32
C GLY A 320 -2.01 -21.99 -13.97
N ASP A 321 -0.88 -22.34 -13.36
CA ASP A 321 -0.64 -23.72 -12.93
C ASP A 321 -1.70 -24.19 -11.93
N ILE A 322 -2.17 -25.43 -12.13
CA ILE A 322 -3.01 -26.15 -11.16
C ILE A 322 -2.12 -27.17 -10.45
N VAL A 323 -2.07 -27.11 -9.15
CA VAL A 323 -1.19 -27.95 -8.30
C VAL A 323 -2.01 -28.90 -7.43
N GLU A 324 -1.67 -30.17 -7.47
CA GLU A 324 -2.20 -31.22 -6.59
C GLU A 324 -1.05 -31.75 -5.74
N LEU A 325 -1.12 -31.56 -4.42
CA LEU A 325 -0.10 -32.03 -3.48
C LEU A 325 -0.45 -33.43 -2.98
N HIS A 326 0.49 -34.35 -3.07
CA HIS A 326 0.35 -35.73 -2.57
C HIS A 326 1.17 -35.94 -1.31
N LEU A 327 0.49 -36.30 -0.21
CA LEU A 327 1.07 -36.53 1.11
C LEU A 327 1.68 -37.93 1.26
#